data_1ee7ca0795cc2fbdf820b3fd2e9f0916
#
_entry.id   1ee7ca0795cc2fbdf820b3fd2e9f0916
#
_cell.length_a   1.000
_cell.length_b   1.000
_cell.length_c   1.000
_cell.angle_alpha   90.00
_cell.angle_beta   90.00
_cell.angle_gamma   90.00
#
_symmetry.space_group_name_H-M   'P 1'
#
loop_
_entity.id
_entity.type
_entity.pdbx_description
1 polymer ?
#
loop_
_entity_poly.entity_id
_entity_poly.type
_entity_poly.pdbx_seq_one_letter_code
_entity_poly.pdbx_strand_id
1 'polypeptide(L)'
;MPSYLQIENISKSYGPKVLFEHIGFNINEGDKIALIAPNGTGKTSLLRILAGKDSSDSGGKIIFLKDIRIAFLEQEYEYDPESTVWDQIMRDSEQWTKNLDPEHLAEYEQRVRRLLTSFGMSEYDRKMKVLSGGEIKRAAIIVMLASEADFFVMDEPTNHLDIDGIEFLENYLSHARCTLLMVTHDRYFLDSVANTVMEMDHGAVYIYKGDYQNYLEKRQERIENYNAETDKIKNLLRRELEWMHASPCARTGKAKYRKNAFYELKDRAGQVYRTDSVSLGEMGPASRLGTKIINCKDVSFYYGGDCYLSHFTYNFQRYEKVGIVGKNGVGKTTFINLLIGNMDQSDSGSSTVGEPGRTTVGELCRTTGVIEKGESLKIGYYRQSGMQFDENQTVLETVNDTHLLSQFLFPHDMLNNRISKLSGGEKRRLYLLTILMRQPNLLIMDEPTNDLDIVTINILEEYLKEFKGTLILVSHDRHFLDRLVDHLFVFCGDGEVKDFIGSYSQYREFIKDYEAEKRAKAREEERASKSAAVAGSLSASSPLDAGASSKPSRPDAPRKLSYKEQRELEQLEKDIESLTAEKSDLESKMNGGLTDPAELQKVTTRFAEVSSELDTKETRWLELSV
;
A
#
# COMPACT_ATOMS: atom_id res chain seq x y z
N MET A 1 -14.95 -16.25 22.51
CA MET A 1 -14.47 -16.72 21.21
C MET A 1 -13.33 -17.68 21.47
N PRO A 2 -13.20 -18.80 20.77
CA PRO A 2 -12.07 -19.70 20.96
C PRO A 2 -10.77 -19.02 20.55
N SER A 3 -9.68 -19.32 21.26
CA SER A 3 -8.35 -18.83 20.90
C SER A 3 -7.75 -19.77 19.84
N TYR A 4 -7.41 -19.22 18.67
CA TYR A 4 -6.80 -19.98 17.56
C TYR A 4 -5.31 -20.17 17.76
N LEU A 5 -4.66 -19.17 18.36
CA LEU A 5 -3.23 -19.18 18.65
C LEU A 5 -2.98 -18.61 20.03
N GLN A 6 -2.20 -19.32 20.83
CA GLN A 6 -1.68 -18.85 22.11
C GLN A 6 -0.16 -18.98 22.11
N ILE A 7 0.50 -17.90 22.41
CA ILE A 7 1.97 -17.80 22.50
C ILE A 7 2.33 -17.42 23.92
N GLU A 8 3.23 -18.18 24.50
CA GLU A 8 3.73 -17.98 25.85
C GLU A 8 5.26 -17.98 25.86
N ASN A 9 5.83 -16.85 26.30
CA ASN A 9 7.25 -16.75 26.66
C ASN A 9 8.21 -17.18 25.54
N ILE A 10 8.04 -16.68 24.31
CA ILE A 10 8.97 -16.92 23.21
C ILE A 10 10.01 -15.81 23.12
N SER A 11 11.25 -16.20 22.81
CA SER A 11 12.37 -15.28 22.59
C SER A 11 13.17 -15.71 21.39
N LYS A 12 13.77 -14.75 20.67
CA LYS A 12 14.62 -15.01 19.51
C LYS A 12 15.76 -14.01 19.44
N SER A 13 16.96 -14.55 19.17
CA SER A 13 18.17 -13.75 18.96
C SER A 13 18.96 -14.26 17.77
N TYR A 14 19.70 -13.40 17.10
CA TYR A 14 20.69 -13.77 16.10
C TYR A 14 22.08 -13.26 16.52
N GLY A 15 22.91 -14.15 17.03
CA GLY A 15 24.20 -13.81 17.60
C GLY A 15 24.03 -12.86 18.79
N PRO A 16 24.68 -11.69 18.81
CA PRO A 16 24.55 -10.73 19.91
C PRO A 16 23.27 -9.87 19.84
N LYS A 17 22.54 -9.89 18.71
CA LYS A 17 21.34 -9.07 18.52
C LYS A 17 20.10 -9.83 18.99
N VAL A 18 19.51 -9.35 20.07
CA VAL A 18 18.20 -9.82 20.54
C VAL A 18 17.13 -9.17 19.69
N LEU A 19 16.22 -9.98 19.12
CA LEU A 19 15.10 -9.50 18.33
C LEU A 19 13.89 -9.24 19.23
N PHE A 20 13.54 -10.22 20.06
CA PHE A 20 12.48 -10.09 21.06
C PHE A 20 12.70 -11.07 22.21
N GLU A 21 12.23 -10.71 23.38
CA GLU A 21 12.36 -11.51 24.60
C GLU A 21 11.02 -11.66 25.31
N HIS A 22 10.74 -12.89 25.75
CA HIS A 22 9.60 -13.22 26.62
C HIS A 22 8.25 -12.70 26.09
N ILE A 23 8.05 -12.67 24.77
CA ILE A 23 6.77 -12.21 24.21
C ILE A 23 5.68 -13.26 24.38
N GLY A 24 4.46 -12.81 24.64
CA GLY A 24 3.27 -13.65 24.71
C GLY A 24 2.05 -12.86 24.28
N PHE A 25 1.19 -13.49 23.48
CA PHE A 25 -0.08 -12.95 23.05
C PHE A 25 -1.02 -14.04 22.57
N ASN A 26 -2.31 -13.72 22.45
CA ASN A 26 -3.33 -14.63 21.96
C ASN A 26 -4.02 -14.02 20.74
N ILE A 27 -4.40 -14.89 19.80
CA ILE A 27 -5.23 -14.55 18.63
C ILE A 27 -6.50 -15.36 18.71
N ASN A 28 -7.65 -14.70 18.68
CA ASN A 28 -8.95 -15.34 18.76
C ASN A 28 -9.58 -15.47 17.37
N GLU A 29 -10.59 -16.30 17.28
CA GLU A 29 -11.41 -16.43 16.07
C GLU A 29 -11.96 -15.07 15.61
N GLY A 30 -11.77 -14.75 14.33
CA GLY A 30 -12.23 -13.49 13.71
C GLY A 30 -11.36 -12.27 13.98
N ASP A 31 -10.25 -12.42 14.74
CA ASP A 31 -9.28 -11.33 14.90
C ASP A 31 -8.53 -11.13 13.57
N LYS A 32 -8.52 -9.91 13.05
CA LYS A 32 -7.71 -9.49 11.90
C LYS A 32 -6.63 -8.55 12.40
N ILE A 33 -5.43 -9.09 12.62
CA ILE A 33 -4.33 -8.40 13.30
C ILE A 33 -3.28 -7.96 12.29
N ALA A 34 -2.94 -6.67 12.29
CA ALA A 34 -1.78 -6.14 11.59
C ALA A 34 -0.60 -5.98 12.55
N LEU A 35 0.51 -6.67 12.26
CA LEU A 35 1.75 -6.58 13.01
C LEU A 35 2.64 -5.48 12.45
N ILE A 36 2.87 -4.44 13.24
CA ILE A 36 3.73 -3.30 12.92
C ILE A 36 4.99 -3.37 13.77
N ALA A 37 6.15 -3.18 13.16
CA ALA A 37 7.41 -3.02 13.87
C ALA A 37 8.49 -2.42 12.95
N PRO A 38 9.52 -1.77 13.49
CA PRO A 38 10.68 -1.34 12.71
C PRO A 38 11.36 -2.51 12.01
N ASN A 39 12.09 -2.24 10.94
CA ASN A 39 12.86 -3.28 10.24
C ASN A 39 13.98 -3.82 11.13
N GLY A 40 14.21 -5.14 11.05
CA GLY A 40 15.22 -5.83 11.84
C GLY A 40 14.83 -6.11 13.30
N THR A 41 13.56 -5.95 13.69
CA THR A 41 13.02 -6.33 15.02
C THR A 41 12.53 -7.78 15.09
N GLY A 42 12.50 -8.50 13.97
CA GLY A 42 12.17 -9.93 13.96
C GLY A 42 10.74 -10.28 13.53
N LYS A 43 10.02 -9.40 12.80
CA LYS A 43 8.68 -9.70 12.25
C LYS A 43 8.65 -11.03 11.50
N THR A 44 9.44 -11.15 10.44
CA THR A 44 9.54 -12.38 9.62
C THR A 44 10.02 -13.57 10.43
N SER A 45 10.95 -13.37 11.40
CA SER A 45 11.38 -14.46 12.30
C SER A 45 10.24 -14.96 13.18
N LEU A 46 9.40 -14.07 13.70
CA LEU A 46 8.20 -14.45 14.44
C LEU A 46 7.25 -15.27 13.56
N LEU A 47 6.97 -14.81 12.34
CA LEU A 47 6.10 -15.53 11.42
C LEU A 47 6.69 -16.91 11.02
N ARG A 48 8.01 -17.01 10.81
CA ARG A 48 8.69 -18.30 10.55
C ARG A 48 8.62 -19.26 11.73
N ILE A 49 8.71 -18.76 12.96
CA ILE A 49 8.52 -19.56 14.16
C ILE A 49 7.08 -20.10 14.22
N LEU A 50 6.08 -19.26 13.88
CA LEU A 50 4.68 -19.69 13.80
C LEU A 50 4.44 -20.69 12.69
N ALA A 51 5.14 -20.57 11.57
CA ALA A 51 5.11 -21.56 10.47
C ALA A 51 5.82 -22.87 10.78
N GLY A 52 6.50 -22.97 11.95
CA GLY A 52 7.29 -24.15 12.30
C GLY A 52 8.60 -24.29 11.49
N LYS A 53 9.00 -23.25 10.75
CA LYS A 53 10.24 -23.22 9.94
C LYS A 53 11.46 -22.77 10.74
N ASP A 54 11.24 -22.17 11.91
CA ASP A 54 12.29 -21.74 12.83
C ASP A 54 11.86 -22.07 14.28
N SER A 55 12.81 -22.05 15.23
CA SER A 55 12.56 -22.37 16.63
C SER A 55 12.80 -21.16 17.53
N SER A 56 12.06 -21.07 18.63
CA SER A 56 12.32 -20.11 19.71
C SER A 56 13.58 -20.51 20.49
N ASP A 57 14.37 -19.54 20.90
CA ASP A 57 15.58 -19.75 21.74
C ASP A 57 15.21 -20.02 23.21
N SER A 58 14.04 -19.55 23.65
CA SER A 58 13.47 -19.88 24.96
C SER A 58 12.61 -21.14 24.89
N GLY A 59 12.41 -21.81 26.00
CA GLY A 59 11.49 -22.96 26.09
C GLY A 59 10.00 -22.57 26.06
N GLY A 60 9.63 -21.46 25.40
CA GLY A 60 8.27 -20.97 25.28
C GLY A 60 7.34 -21.92 24.52
N LYS A 61 6.03 -21.73 24.67
CA LYS A 61 5.01 -22.57 24.06
C LYS A 61 4.25 -21.81 22.99
N ILE A 62 4.01 -22.51 21.86
CA ILE A 62 3.12 -22.07 20.80
C ILE A 62 2.03 -23.13 20.69
N ILE A 63 0.79 -22.75 20.95
CA ILE A 63 -0.33 -23.67 20.98
C ILE A 63 -1.35 -23.17 19.95
N PHE A 64 -1.55 -23.97 18.92
CA PHE A 64 -2.64 -23.79 17.96
C PHE A 64 -3.87 -24.58 18.40
N LEU A 65 -5.04 -24.05 18.11
CA LEU A 65 -6.28 -24.80 18.29
C LEU A 65 -6.23 -26.07 17.43
N LYS A 66 -6.69 -27.19 17.99
CA LYS A 66 -6.72 -28.46 17.27
C LYS A 66 -7.66 -28.37 16.06
N ASP A 67 -7.27 -29.04 14.97
CA ASP A 67 -8.06 -29.16 13.72
C ASP A 67 -8.27 -27.86 12.94
N ILE A 68 -7.50 -26.78 13.25
CA ILE A 68 -7.52 -25.54 12.49
C ILE A 68 -6.65 -25.64 11.23
N ARG A 69 -7.15 -25.13 10.11
CA ARG A 69 -6.39 -25.02 8.86
C ARG A 69 -5.68 -23.68 8.83
N ILE A 70 -4.35 -23.70 8.71
CA ILE A 70 -3.50 -22.51 8.71
C ILE A 70 -2.80 -22.42 7.37
N ALA A 71 -2.87 -21.25 6.72
CA ALA A 71 -2.15 -20.96 5.49
C ALA A 71 -1.14 -19.84 5.72
N PHE A 72 0.09 -20.04 5.25
CA PHE A 72 1.19 -19.09 5.36
C PHE A 72 1.55 -18.51 4.00
N LEU A 73 1.68 -17.18 3.93
CA LEU A 73 2.29 -16.46 2.81
C LEU A 73 3.62 -15.88 3.27
N GLU A 74 4.72 -16.39 2.73
CA GLU A 74 6.05 -15.85 3.01
C GLU A 74 6.38 -14.63 2.16
N GLN A 75 7.37 -13.86 2.59
CA GLN A 75 7.85 -12.70 1.86
C GLN A 75 8.41 -13.11 0.50
N GLU A 76 9.26 -14.14 0.47
CA GLU A 76 9.81 -14.76 -0.74
C GLU A 76 9.11 -16.08 -1.01
N TYR A 77 8.60 -16.26 -2.22
CA TYR A 77 7.93 -17.48 -2.65
C TYR A 77 8.92 -18.40 -3.37
N GLU A 78 9.09 -19.60 -2.85
CA GLU A 78 9.94 -20.64 -3.47
C GLU A 78 9.17 -21.33 -4.60
N TYR A 79 9.72 -21.37 -5.80
CA TYR A 79 9.10 -21.96 -6.98
C TYR A 79 10.11 -22.68 -7.86
N ASP A 80 9.63 -23.63 -8.66
CA ASP A 80 10.42 -24.28 -9.70
C ASP A 80 10.38 -23.47 -10.99
N PRO A 81 11.51 -22.93 -11.47
CA PRO A 81 11.56 -22.08 -12.66
C PRO A 81 11.04 -22.75 -13.94
N GLU A 82 11.10 -24.08 -14.04
CA GLU A 82 10.67 -24.82 -15.22
C GLU A 82 9.20 -25.26 -15.18
N SER A 83 8.54 -25.22 -14.01
CA SER A 83 7.11 -25.54 -13.89
C SER A 83 6.23 -24.47 -14.54
N THR A 84 5.02 -24.86 -14.96
CA THR A 84 3.98 -23.89 -15.35
C THR A 84 3.36 -23.26 -14.13
N VAL A 85 2.67 -22.12 -14.30
CA VAL A 85 1.92 -21.46 -13.21
C VAL A 85 0.89 -22.44 -12.62
N TRP A 86 0.17 -23.16 -13.46
CA TRP A 86 -0.82 -24.14 -13.03
C TRP A 86 -0.20 -25.29 -12.22
N ASP A 87 0.87 -25.89 -12.75
CA ASP A 87 1.53 -27.02 -12.09
C ASP A 87 2.13 -26.60 -10.74
N GLN A 88 2.69 -25.40 -10.67
CA GLN A 88 3.23 -24.86 -9.41
C GLN A 88 2.13 -24.66 -8.37
N ILE A 89 1.02 -24.01 -8.76
CA ILE A 89 -0.13 -23.79 -7.86
C ILE A 89 -0.68 -25.13 -7.36
N MET A 90 -0.86 -26.11 -8.24
CA MET A 90 -1.39 -27.43 -7.84
C MET A 90 -0.42 -28.21 -6.95
N ARG A 91 0.89 -28.12 -7.20
CA ARG A 91 1.93 -28.70 -6.34
C ARG A 91 1.90 -28.13 -4.93
N ASP A 92 1.87 -26.81 -4.81
CA ASP A 92 1.88 -26.14 -3.49
C ASP A 92 0.55 -26.33 -2.75
N SER A 93 -0.49 -26.65 -3.50
CA SER A 93 -1.81 -26.98 -2.96
C SER A 93 -1.93 -28.45 -2.52
N GLU A 94 -0.92 -29.30 -2.74
CA GLU A 94 -1.01 -30.75 -2.45
C GLU A 94 -1.39 -31.03 -0.99
N GLN A 95 -0.90 -30.22 -0.04
CA GLN A 95 -1.26 -30.35 1.38
C GLN A 95 -2.77 -30.20 1.64
N TRP A 96 -3.49 -29.44 0.79
CA TRP A 96 -4.93 -29.20 0.91
C TRP A 96 -5.76 -30.17 0.07
N THR A 97 -5.19 -30.69 -1.02
CA THR A 97 -5.90 -31.47 -2.04
C THR A 97 -5.71 -32.98 -1.91
N LYS A 98 -4.65 -33.45 -1.22
CA LYS A 98 -4.25 -34.85 -1.14
C LYS A 98 -5.33 -35.84 -0.68
N ASN A 99 -6.26 -35.36 0.16
CA ASN A 99 -7.31 -36.20 0.74
C ASN A 99 -8.72 -35.82 0.21
N LEU A 100 -8.82 -35.02 -0.85
CA LEU A 100 -10.09 -34.63 -1.43
C LEU A 100 -10.59 -35.70 -2.39
N ASP A 101 -11.92 -35.93 -2.37
CA ASP A 101 -12.59 -36.71 -3.39
C ASP A 101 -12.52 -36.01 -4.75
N PRO A 102 -12.67 -36.71 -5.89
CA PRO A 102 -12.59 -36.15 -7.22
C PRO A 102 -13.53 -34.95 -7.47
N GLU A 103 -14.71 -34.95 -6.84
CA GLU A 103 -15.70 -33.87 -6.93
C GLU A 103 -15.20 -32.60 -6.24
N HIS A 104 -14.72 -32.73 -5.01
CA HIS A 104 -14.13 -31.59 -4.25
C HIS A 104 -12.82 -31.10 -4.86
N LEU A 105 -12.05 -31.97 -5.51
CA LEU A 105 -10.86 -31.56 -6.26
C LEU A 105 -11.25 -30.69 -7.46
N ALA A 106 -12.29 -31.07 -8.21
CA ALA A 106 -12.78 -30.26 -9.32
C ALA A 106 -13.33 -28.89 -8.87
N GLU A 107 -13.97 -28.82 -7.71
CA GLU A 107 -14.39 -27.55 -7.10
C GLU A 107 -13.19 -26.68 -6.72
N TYR A 108 -12.14 -27.28 -6.15
CA TYR A 108 -10.89 -26.60 -5.81
C TYR A 108 -10.23 -26.03 -7.08
N GLU A 109 -10.09 -26.83 -8.14
CA GLU A 109 -9.54 -26.36 -9.42
C GLU A 109 -10.37 -25.20 -10.01
N GLN A 110 -11.69 -25.29 -9.95
CA GLN A 110 -12.56 -24.21 -10.42
C GLN A 110 -12.35 -22.92 -9.61
N ARG A 111 -12.14 -23.04 -8.29
CA ARG A 111 -11.82 -21.90 -7.42
C ARG A 111 -10.49 -21.26 -7.81
N VAL A 112 -9.45 -22.06 -8.00
CA VAL A 112 -8.14 -21.59 -8.47
C VAL A 112 -8.27 -20.84 -9.80
N ARG A 113 -9.02 -21.39 -10.76
CA ARG A 113 -9.26 -20.71 -12.07
C ARG A 113 -9.98 -19.37 -11.91
N ARG A 114 -10.97 -19.28 -11.02
CA ARG A 114 -11.67 -18.01 -10.71
C ARG A 114 -10.69 -16.99 -10.12
N LEU A 115 -9.87 -17.39 -9.16
CA LEU A 115 -8.86 -16.52 -8.54
C LEU A 115 -7.82 -16.06 -9.57
N LEU A 116 -7.32 -16.96 -10.43
CA LEU A 116 -6.40 -16.62 -11.52
C LEU A 116 -7.01 -15.54 -12.43
N THR A 117 -8.26 -15.72 -12.84
CA THR A 117 -8.98 -14.73 -13.67
C THR A 117 -9.16 -13.40 -12.93
N SER A 118 -9.51 -13.43 -11.65
CA SER A 118 -9.71 -12.22 -10.83
C SER A 118 -8.42 -11.43 -10.61
N PHE A 119 -7.27 -12.11 -10.53
CA PHE A 119 -5.95 -11.49 -10.48
C PHE A 119 -5.38 -11.14 -11.86
N GLY A 120 -6.16 -11.28 -12.94
CA GLY A 120 -5.73 -10.96 -14.30
C GLY A 120 -4.67 -11.89 -14.88
N MET A 121 -4.53 -13.10 -14.33
CA MET A 121 -3.62 -14.14 -14.82
C MET A 121 -4.38 -15.11 -15.72
N SER A 122 -4.47 -14.78 -17.03
CA SER A 122 -5.20 -15.61 -18.01
C SER A 122 -4.33 -16.72 -18.63
N GLU A 123 -3.01 -16.54 -18.67
CA GLU A 123 -2.04 -17.45 -19.29
C GLU A 123 -1.33 -18.29 -18.23
N TYR A 124 -2.02 -19.29 -17.69
CA TYR A 124 -1.48 -20.14 -16.63
C TYR A 124 -0.58 -21.29 -17.12
N ASP A 125 -0.44 -21.47 -18.43
CA ASP A 125 0.51 -22.43 -19.04
C ASP A 125 1.93 -21.83 -19.20
N ARG A 126 2.13 -20.55 -18.87
CA ARG A 126 3.45 -19.89 -18.88
C ARG A 126 4.35 -20.47 -17.80
N LYS A 127 5.65 -20.59 -18.09
CA LYS A 127 6.65 -21.05 -17.13
C LYS A 127 6.93 -19.99 -16.07
N MET A 128 7.14 -20.42 -14.83
CA MET A 128 7.40 -19.55 -13.68
C MET A 128 8.61 -18.62 -13.90
N LYS A 129 9.66 -19.05 -14.59
CA LYS A 129 10.86 -18.23 -14.87
C LYS A 129 10.62 -17.00 -15.72
N VAL A 130 9.52 -16.95 -16.46
CA VAL A 130 9.19 -15.83 -17.37
C VAL A 130 8.31 -14.79 -16.69
N LEU A 131 7.82 -15.12 -15.47
CA LEU A 131 6.92 -14.25 -14.72
C LEU A 131 7.68 -13.11 -14.04
N SER A 132 7.02 -11.96 -13.94
CA SER A 132 7.44 -10.86 -13.07
C SER A 132 7.29 -11.22 -11.59
N GLY A 133 8.04 -10.53 -10.71
CA GLY A 133 7.91 -10.72 -9.26
C GLY A 133 6.48 -10.53 -8.75
N GLY A 134 5.72 -9.59 -9.34
CA GLY A 134 4.31 -9.39 -9.02
C GLY A 134 3.40 -10.54 -9.43
N GLU A 135 3.64 -11.16 -10.60
CA GLU A 135 2.89 -12.34 -11.05
C GLU A 135 3.19 -13.55 -10.16
N ILE A 136 4.44 -13.73 -9.75
CA ILE A 136 4.87 -14.77 -8.81
C ILE A 136 4.16 -14.59 -7.46
N LYS A 137 4.11 -13.36 -6.93
CA LYS A 137 3.42 -13.06 -5.67
C LYS A 137 1.91 -13.32 -5.78
N ARG A 138 1.28 -12.98 -6.92
CA ARG A 138 -0.13 -13.30 -7.18
C ARG A 138 -0.38 -14.81 -7.15
N ALA A 139 0.48 -15.61 -7.78
CA ALA A 139 0.38 -17.07 -7.74
C ALA A 139 0.41 -17.60 -6.29
N ALA A 140 1.34 -17.13 -5.46
CA ALA A 140 1.44 -17.49 -4.04
C ALA A 140 0.17 -17.11 -3.25
N ILE A 141 -0.38 -15.92 -3.49
CA ILE A 141 -1.63 -15.47 -2.85
C ILE A 141 -2.81 -16.35 -3.29
N ILE A 142 -2.87 -16.74 -4.56
CA ILE A 142 -3.94 -17.61 -5.08
C ILE A 142 -3.91 -18.98 -4.38
N VAL A 143 -2.73 -19.59 -4.20
CA VAL A 143 -2.57 -20.84 -3.45
C VAL A 143 -3.15 -20.69 -2.05
N MET A 144 -2.80 -19.60 -1.37
CA MET A 144 -3.26 -19.35 -0.01
C MET A 144 -4.78 -19.12 0.05
N LEU A 145 -5.35 -18.28 -0.82
CA LEU A 145 -6.79 -17.97 -0.81
C LEU A 145 -7.64 -19.19 -1.23
N ALA A 146 -7.12 -20.02 -2.14
CA ALA A 146 -7.79 -21.23 -2.58
C ALA A 146 -7.90 -22.30 -1.47
N SER A 147 -7.00 -22.27 -0.47
CA SER A 147 -6.96 -23.24 0.65
C SER A 147 -8.19 -23.18 1.57
N GLU A 148 -8.94 -22.06 1.57
CA GLU A 148 -10.03 -21.81 2.55
C GLU A 148 -9.61 -22.06 3.99
N ALA A 149 -8.40 -21.60 4.33
CA ALA A 149 -7.89 -21.74 5.68
C ALA A 149 -8.72 -20.89 6.67
N ASP A 150 -8.81 -21.38 7.90
CA ASP A 150 -9.48 -20.67 8.99
C ASP A 150 -8.61 -19.54 9.54
N PHE A 151 -7.29 -19.69 9.42
CA PHE A 151 -6.30 -18.74 9.89
C PHE A 151 -5.23 -18.47 8.81
N PHE A 152 -5.14 -17.22 8.37
CA PHE A 152 -4.14 -16.73 7.43
C PHE A 152 -3.01 -16.00 8.14
N VAL A 153 -1.78 -16.34 7.80
CA VAL A 153 -0.57 -15.64 8.26
C VAL A 153 0.19 -15.12 7.04
N MET A 154 0.33 -13.80 6.92
CA MET A 154 0.87 -13.16 5.73
C MET A 154 2.05 -12.25 6.04
N ASP A 155 3.15 -12.42 5.30
CA ASP A 155 4.31 -11.52 5.37
C ASP A 155 4.36 -10.64 4.13
N GLU A 156 4.11 -9.34 4.30
CA GLU A 156 4.10 -8.30 3.27
C GLU A 156 3.28 -8.71 2.02
N PRO A 157 1.96 -8.93 2.14
CA PRO A 157 1.14 -9.41 1.03
C PRO A 157 0.96 -8.39 -0.09
N THR A 158 1.10 -7.10 0.19
CA THR A 158 0.92 -6.00 -0.77
C THR A 158 2.18 -5.69 -1.58
N ASN A 159 3.38 -6.13 -1.12
CA ASN A 159 4.62 -5.89 -1.83
C ASN A 159 4.62 -6.53 -3.22
N HIS A 160 5.09 -5.79 -4.21
CA HIS A 160 5.15 -6.17 -5.63
C HIS A 160 3.78 -6.38 -6.31
N LEU A 161 2.66 -6.21 -5.61
CA LEU A 161 1.36 -6.18 -6.25
C LEU A 161 1.10 -4.83 -6.90
N ASP A 162 0.40 -4.84 -8.02
CA ASP A 162 -0.19 -3.63 -8.56
C ASP A 162 -1.46 -3.25 -7.77
N ILE A 163 -1.92 -2.04 -7.98
CA ILE A 163 -3.03 -1.48 -7.22
C ILE A 163 -4.32 -2.30 -7.39
N ASP A 164 -4.57 -2.82 -8.60
CA ASP A 164 -5.74 -3.67 -8.86
C ASP A 164 -5.67 -4.98 -8.06
N GLY A 165 -4.48 -5.57 -7.93
CA GLY A 165 -4.23 -6.75 -7.10
C GLY A 165 -4.39 -6.47 -5.61
N ILE A 166 -3.92 -5.31 -5.14
CA ILE A 166 -4.09 -4.88 -3.75
C ILE A 166 -5.57 -4.67 -3.42
N GLU A 167 -6.33 -3.97 -4.29
CA GLU A 167 -7.77 -3.75 -4.10
C GLU A 167 -8.57 -5.05 -4.10
N PHE A 168 -8.20 -5.99 -4.97
CA PHE A 168 -8.84 -7.30 -4.97
C PHE A 168 -8.62 -8.03 -3.64
N LEU A 169 -7.36 -8.08 -3.17
CA LEU A 169 -7.01 -8.73 -1.91
C LEU A 169 -7.68 -8.05 -0.70
N GLU A 170 -7.72 -6.72 -0.69
CA GLU A 170 -8.41 -5.90 0.30
C GLU A 170 -9.89 -6.25 0.39
N ASN A 171 -10.59 -6.23 -0.76
CA ASN A 171 -12.00 -6.58 -0.83
C ASN A 171 -12.27 -8.03 -0.41
N TYR A 172 -11.41 -8.96 -0.81
CA TYR A 172 -11.55 -10.36 -0.42
C TYR A 172 -11.41 -10.53 1.11
N LEU A 173 -10.33 -10.01 1.69
CA LEU A 173 -10.03 -10.19 3.12
C LEU A 173 -10.97 -9.38 4.03
N SER A 174 -11.45 -8.21 3.61
CA SER A 174 -12.39 -7.41 4.41
C SER A 174 -13.72 -8.12 4.59
N HIS A 175 -14.21 -8.81 3.55
CA HIS A 175 -15.49 -9.54 3.57
C HIS A 175 -15.37 -11.00 4.06
N ALA A 176 -14.18 -11.60 3.99
CA ALA A 176 -13.98 -12.97 4.45
C ALA A 176 -14.11 -13.09 5.97
N ARG A 177 -14.82 -14.12 6.42
CA ARG A 177 -14.88 -14.52 7.84
C ARG A 177 -13.69 -15.41 8.16
N CYS A 178 -12.50 -14.83 8.25
CA CYS A 178 -11.26 -15.53 8.57
C CYS A 178 -10.54 -14.82 9.71
N THR A 179 -9.68 -15.56 10.40
CA THR A 179 -8.69 -14.99 11.32
C THR A 179 -7.44 -14.67 10.53
N LEU A 180 -6.84 -13.52 10.78
CA LEU A 180 -5.71 -13.01 10.02
C LEU A 180 -4.63 -12.44 10.94
N LEU A 181 -3.38 -12.85 10.71
CA LEU A 181 -2.19 -12.17 11.20
C LEU A 181 -1.35 -11.73 9.99
N MET A 182 -1.21 -10.45 9.79
CA MET A 182 -0.45 -9.91 8.65
C MET A 182 0.62 -8.93 9.10
N VAL A 183 1.76 -8.97 8.42
CA VAL A 183 2.77 -7.89 8.44
C VAL A 183 2.53 -7.06 7.19
N THR A 184 2.31 -5.78 7.33
CA THR A 184 2.17 -4.86 6.19
C THR A 184 2.64 -3.46 6.55
N HIS A 185 3.12 -2.74 5.55
CA HIS A 185 3.48 -1.33 5.61
C HIS A 185 2.51 -0.45 4.82
N ASP A 186 1.54 -1.04 4.12
CA ASP A 186 0.46 -0.33 3.44
C ASP A 186 -0.63 0.09 4.43
N ARG A 187 -0.76 1.40 4.65
CA ARG A 187 -1.68 1.98 5.64
C ARG A 187 -3.13 1.86 5.24
N TYR A 188 -3.46 2.03 3.95
CA TYR A 188 -4.83 1.86 3.47
C TYR A 188 -5.31 0.41 3.58
N PHE A 189 -4.43 -0.52 3.21
CA PHE A 189 -4.70 -1.94 3.35
C PHE A 189 -4.91 -2.33 4.82
N LEU A 190 -4.09 -1.76 5.71
CA LEU A 190 -4.22 -1.97 7.15
C LEU A 190 -5.57 -1.48 7.66
N ASP A 191 -5.97 -0.24 7.31
CA ASP A 191 -7.22 0.38 7.78
C ASP A 191 -8.46 -0.34 7.28
N SER A 192 -8.43 -0.89 6.06
CA SER A 192 -9.59 -1.56 5.48
C SER A 192 -9.76 -3.01 5.92
N VAL A 193 -8.67 -3.70 6.30
CA VAL A 193 -8.68 -5.13 6.60
C VAL A 193 -8.55 -5.42 8.09
N ALA A 194 -7.66 -4.70 8.82
CA ALA A 194 -7.36 -5.01 10.22
C ALA A 194 -8.39 -4.39 11.18
N ASN A 195 -8.72 -5.13 12.24
CA ASN A 195 -9.51 -4.63 13.37
C ASN A 195 -8.66 -4.43 14.64
N THR A 196 -7.41 -4.85 14.59
CA THR A 196 -6.47 -4.78 15.71
C THR A 196 -5.06 -4.56 15.17
N VAL A 197 -4.34 -3.62 15.76
CA VAL A 197 -2.92 -3.38 15.47
C VAL A 197 -2.08 -3.94 16.61
N MET A 198 -1.08 -4.72 16.27
CA MET A 198 -0.08 -5.27 17.17
C MET A 198 1.27 -4.62 16.88
N GLU A 199 1.85 -3.92 17.84
CA GLU A 199 3.16 -3.30 17.72
C GLU A 199 4.22 -4.11 18.45
N MET A 200 5.31 -4.45 17.74
CA MET A 200 6.54 -4.95 18.37
C MET A 200 7.53 -3.81 18.52
N ASP A 201 7.84 -3.45 19.76
CA ASP A 201 8.69 -2.33 20.08
C ASP A 201 9.58 -2.64 21.30
N HIS A 202 10.89 -2.39 21.18
CA HIS A 202 11.87 -2.70 22.22
C HIS A 202 11.75 -4.11 22.85
N GLY A 203 11.46 -5.12 22.00
CA GLY A 203 11.33 -6.51 22.42
C GLY A 203 10.01 -6.87 23.11
N ALA A 204 9.09 -5.92 23.27
CA ALA A 204 7.75 -6.13 23.82
C ALA A 204 6.66 -6.04 22.74
N VAL A 205 5.49 -6.62 23.04
CA VAL A 205 4.31 -6.58 22.16
C VAL A 205 3.21 -5.76 22.81
N TYR A 206 2.67 -4.81 22.06
CA TYR A 206 1.56 -3.95 22.47
C TYR A 206 0.38 -4.16 21.52
N ILE A 207 -0.82 -4.29 22.05
CA ILE A 207 -2.04 -4.57 21.27
C ILE A 207 -2.98 -3.38 21.36
N TYR A 208 -3.38 -2.85 20.21
CA TYR A 208 -4.30 -1.71 20.08
C TYR A 208 -5.50 -2.16 19.26
N LYS A 209 -6.70 -2.03 19.84
CA LYS A 209 -7.95 -2.32 19.12
C LYS A 209 -8.42 -1.09 18.37
N GLY A 210 -8.83 -1.28 17.12
CA GLY A 210 -9.30 -0.22 16.23
C GLY A 210 -8.41 -0.07 15.00
N ASP A 211 -8.58 1.04 14.28
CA ASP A 211 -7.89 1.42 13.08
C ASP A 211 -6.46 1.97 13.32
N TYR A 212 -5.77 2.29 12.24
CA TYR A 212 -4.40 2.83 12.29
C TYR A 212 -4.33 4.19 12.99
N GLN A 213 -5.37 5.03 12.85
CA GLN A 213 -5.42 6.33 13.51
C GLN A 213 -5.48 6.18 15.04
N ASN A 214 -6.33 5.30 15.53
CA ASN A 214 -6.43 4.98 16.96
C ASN A 214 -5.11 4.40 17.51
N TYR A 215 -4.42 3.58 16.71
CA TYR A 215 -3.09 3.10 17.05
C TYR A 215 -2.11 4.27 17.23
N LEU A 216 -2.06 5.22 16.30
CA LEU A 216 -1.15 6.38 16.38
C LEU A 216 -1.40 7.20 17.63
N GLU A 217 -2.67 7.50 17.95
CA GLU A 217 -3.06 8.26 19.15
C GLU A 217 -2.62 7.54 20.43
N LYS A 218 -2.97 6.27 20.57
CA LYS A 218 -2.62 5.48 21.76
C LYS A 218 -1.12 5.23 21.89
N ARG A 219 -0.43 5.06 20.77
CA ARG A 219 1.03 4.97 20.74
C ARG A 219 1.65 6.26 21.26
N GLN A 220 1.15 7.41 20.80
CA GLN A 220 1.61 8.72 21.25
C GLN A 220 1.39 8.89 22.76
N GLU A 221 0.19 8.59 23.27
CA GLU A 221 -0.10 8.61 24.71
C GLU A 221 0.85 7.71 25.51
N ARG A 222 1.12 6.49 25.02
CA ARG A 222 2.07 5.56 25.66
C ARG A 222 3.46 6.16 25.77
N ILE A 223 3.95 6.76 24.68
CA ILE A 223 5.29 7.38 24.62
C ILE A 223 5.36 8.57 25.56
N GLU A 224 4.36 9.44 25.58
CA GLU A 224 4.29 10.59 26.47
C GLU A 224 4.27 10.16 27.94
N ASN A 225 3.47 9.16 28.30
CA ASN A 225 3.43 8.59 29.65
C ASN A 225 4.79 8.02 30.06
N TYR A 226 5.43 7.25 29.18
CA TYR A 226 6.76 6.68 29.42
C TYR A 226 7.81 7.77 29.63
N ASN A 227 7.80 8.82 28.81
CA ASN A 227 8.73 9.95 28.95
C ASN A 227 8.47 10.75 30.23
N ALA A 228 7.21 10.98 30.59
CA ALA A 228 6.84 11.62 31.85
C ALA A 228 7.30 10.82 33.08
N GLU A 229 7.19 9.49 33.06
CA GLU A 229 7.75 8.61 34.09
C GLU A 229 9.27 8.69 34.13
N THR A 230 9.93 8.67 32.98
CA THR A 230 11.39 8.78 32.88
C THR A 230 11.89 10.10 33.42
N ASP A 231 11.18 11.22 33.22
CA ASP A 231 11.54 12.52 33.78
C ASP A 231 11.35 12.57 35.31
N LYS A 232 10.31 11.90 35.84
CA LYS A 232 10.17 11.72 37.30
C LYS A 232 11.36 10.92 37.87
N ILE A 233 11.78 9.86 37.17
CA ILE A 233 12.95 9.05 37.56
C ILE A 233 14.25 9.88 37.50
N LYS A 234 14.44 10.69 36.46
CA LYS A 234 15.61 11.61 36.36
C LYS A 234 15.63 12.61 37.50
N ASN A 235 14.51 13.19 37.88
CA ASN A 235 14.41 14.09 39.02
C ASN A 235 14.71 13.40 40.36
N LEU A 236 14.25 12.15 40.52
CA LEU A 236 14.59 11.31 41.65
C LEU A 236 16.08 10.98 41.66
N LEU A 237 16.65 10.58 40.53
CA LEU A 237 18.06 10.28 40.36
C LEU A 237 18.95 11.49 40.73
N ARG A 238 18.54 12.72 40.35
CA ARG A 238 19.26 13.95 40.74
C ARG A 238 19.34 14.12 42.27
N ARG A 239 18.24 13.89 42.97
CA ARG A 239 18.17 13.93 44.44
C ARG A 239 19.04 12.85 45.09
N GLU A 240 19.00 11.63 44.55
CA GLU A 240 19.83 10.52 45.04
C GLU A 240 21.31 10.74 44.73
N LEU A 241 21.66 11.42 43.64
CA LEU A 241 23.01 11.79 43.28
C LEU A 241 23.58 12.86 44.27
N GLU A 242 22.79 13.86 44.63
CA GLU A 242 23.14 14.84 45.66
C GLU A 242 23.40 14.14 47.00
N TRP A 243 22.54 13.18 47.38
CA TRP A 243 22.73 12.37 48.57
C TRP A 243 24.02 11.52 48.50
N MET A 244 24.33 10.93 47.36
CA MET A 244 25.57 10.17 47.14
C MET A 244 26.81 11.05 47.31
N HIS A 245 26.78 12.28 46.78
CA HIS A 245 27.87 13.26 46.91
C HIS A 245 28.06 13.78 48.33
N ALA A 246 27.00 13.85 49.12
CA ALA A 246 27.07 14.28 50.53
C ALA A 246 27.80 13.28 51.47
N SER A 247 28.41 12.21 50.94
CA SER A 247 29.22 11.21 51.66
C SER A 247 28.51 10.68 52.92
N PRO A 248 27.44 9.91 52.81
CA PRO A 248 26.69 9.45 53.97
C PRO A 248 27.52 8.48 54.82
N CYS A 249 27.87 8.89 56.02
CA CYS A 249 28.59 8.12 57.05
C CYS A 249 27.67 7.06 57.71
N ALA A 250 27.06 6.17 56.95
CA ALA A 250 26.17 5.16 57.50
C ALA A 250 26.78 3.76 57.46
N ARG A 251 26.95 3.17 58.63
CA ARG A 251 27.50 1.83 58.88
C ARG A 251 26.48 0.69 58.70
N THR A 252 25.36 0.85 58.00
CA THR A 252 24.27 -0.12 58.01
C THR A 252 23.88 -0.60 56.63
N GLY A 253 23.32 -1.84 56.51
CA GLY A 253 22.86 -2.45 55.29
C GLY A 253 21.86 -1.61 54.45
N LYS A 254 21.19 -0.65 55.06
CA LYS A 254 20.35 0.36 54.39
C LYS A 254 21.12 1.23 53.39
N ALA A 255 22.38 1.54 53.67
CA ALA A 255 23.22 2.30 52.72
C ALA A 255 23.57 1.48 51.47
N LYS A 256 23.77 0.17 51.60
CA LYS A 256 24.04 -0.73 50.48
C LYS A 256 22.78 -0.89 49.58
N TYR A 257 21.60 -1.06 50.18
CA TYR A 257 20.33 -1.12 49.45
C TYR A 257 20.07 0.16 48.65
N ARG A 258 20.27 1.33 49.27
CA ARG A 258 20.04 2.62 48.60
C ARG A 258 21.06 2.88 47.48
N LYS A 259 22.30 2.40 47.62
CA LYS A 259 23.29 2.42 46.51
C LYS A 259 22.88 1.54 45.34
N ASN A 260 22.40 0.33 45.62
CA ASN A 260 21.91 -0.54 44.53
C ASN A 260 20.71 0.07 43.84
N ALA A 261 19.73 0.59 44.59
CA ALA A 261 18.57 1.31 44.04
C ALA A 261 18.98 2.53 43.19
N PHE A 262 20.07 3.24 43.58
CA PHE A 262 20.63 4.33 42.77
C PHE A 262 21.13 3.84 41.40
N TYR A 263 21.86 2.73 41.36
CA TYR A 263 22.33 2.18 40.09
C TYR A 263 21.16 1.69 39.19
N GLU A 264 20.17 1.05 39.77
CA GLU A 264 18.95 0.65 39.07
C GLU A 264 18.21 1.88 38.50
N LEU A 265 18.07 2.96 39.29
CA LEU A 265 17.48 4.22 38.85
C LEU A 265 18.32 4.88 37.74
N LYS A 266 19.66 4.80 37.83
CA LYS A 266 20.57 5.33 36.80
C LYS A 266 20.39 4.61 35.46
N ASP A 267 20.33 3.27 35.48
CA ASP A 267 20.12 2.47 34.29
C ASP A 267 18.76 2.76 33.67
N ARG A 268 17.70 2.86 34.51
CA ARG A 268 16.36 3.18 34.04
C ARG A 268 16.21 4.63 33.54
N ALA A 269 16.91 5.60 34.15
CA ALA A 269 16.94 6.98 33.67
C ALA A 269 17.66 7.17 32.32
N GLY A 270 18.53 6.23 31.96
CA GLY A 270 19.19 6.19 30.65
C GLY A 270 18.26 5.69 29.52
N GLN A 271 17.21 4.98 29.87
CA GLN A 271 16.23 4.43 28.93
C GLN A 271 15.17 5.48 28.56
N VAL A 272 15.58 6.54 27.88
CA VAL A 272 14.64 7.54 27.34
C VAL A 272 14.06 7.00 26.03
N TYR A 273 12.76 6.97 25.94
CA TYR A 273 12.10 6.72 24.67
C TYR A 273 12.32 7.96 23.78
N ARG A 274 13.25 7.88 22.88
CA ARG A 274 13.46 8.92 21.89
C ARG A 274 12.46 8.68 20.77
N THR A 275 11.42 9.50 20.74
CA THR A 275 10.63 9.65 19.54
C THR A 275 11.53 10.40 18.57
N ASP A 276 12.09 9.70 17.60
CA ASP A 276 12.89 10.32 16.55
C ASP A 276 11.95 11.13 15.64
N SER A 277 11.47 12.26 16.15
CA SER A 277 10.87 13.30 15.33
C SER A 277 12.00 14.00 14.60
N VAL A 278 12.20 13.60 13.40
CA VAL A 278 13.29 14.10 12.55
C VAL A 278 12.82 15.35 11.82
N SER A 279 13.31 16.50 12.20
CA SER A 279 13.20 17.70 11.37
C SER A 279 14.34 17.69 10.35
N LEU A 280 14.05 17.23 9.13
CA LEU A 280 14.99 17.23 8.00
C LEU A 280 15.10 18.61 7.31
N GLY A 281 14.56 19.67 7.92
CA GLY A 281 14.39 21.00 7.34
C GLY A 281 15.64 21.71 6.80
N GLU A 282 16.84 21.16 6.99
CA GLU A 282 18.09 21.77 6.50
C GLU A 282 18.63 21.17 5.19
N MET A 283 18.05 20.08 4.67
CA MET A 283 18.49 19.44 3.43
C MET A 283 17.81 20.01 2.17
N GLY A 284 17.82 21.30 1.99
CA GLY A 284 17.36 21.89 0.73
C GLY A 284 18.33 21.64 -0.43
N PRO A 285 17.90 21.71 -1.70
CA PRO A 285 18.80 21.57 -2.84
C PRO A 285 19.87 22.66 -2.82
N ALA A 286 21.14 22.27 -2.86
CA ALA A 286 22.27 23.21 -2.82
C ALA A 286 22.39 24.09 -4.06
N SER A 287 21.70 23.80 -5.14
CA SER A 287 21.78 24.53 -6.41
C SER A 287 20.41 25.04 -6.84
N ARG A 288 20.39 26.29 -7.35
CA ARG A 288 19.19 26.85 -7.99
C ARG A 288 18.78 25.99 -9.19
N LEU A 289 17.53 25.61 -9.22
CA LEU A 289 16.93 24.92 -10.36
C LEU A 289 16.88 25.88 -11.56
N GLY A 290 17.42 25.47 -12.70
CA GLY A 290 17.30 26.21 -13.97
C GLY A 290 15.83 26.30 -14.44
N THR A 291 15.52 27.08 -15.47
CA THR A 291 14.16 27.19 -16.04
C THR A 291 13.75 25.93 -16.81
N LYS A 292 14.71 25.24 -17.44
CA LYS A 292 14.48 23.98 -18.14
C LYS A 292 14.84 22.82 -17.20
N ILE A 293 13.93 21.90 -17.00
CA ILE A 293 14.12 20.66 -16.26
C ILE A 293 14.32 19.51 -17.25
N ILE A 294 13.24 18.94 -17.73
CA ILE A 294 13.20 17.94 -18.80
C ILE A 294 12.09 18.33 -19.76
N ASN A 295 12.38 18.38 -21.04
CA ASN A 295 11.40 18.64 -22.08
C ASN A 295 11.37 17.46 -23.04
N CYS A 296 10.24 16.74 -23.05
CA CYS A 296 9.99 15.61 -23.93
C CYS A 296 9.17 16.09 -25.13
N LYS A 297 9.63 15.82 -26.36
CA LYS A 297 8.96 16.21 -27.60
C LYS A 297 8.74 14.96 -28.44
N ASP A 298 7.49 14.55 -28.58
CA ASP A 298 7.05 13.44 -29.42
C ASP A 298 7.84 12.14 -29.18
N VAL A 299 8.03 11.81 -27.89
CA VAL A 299 8.85 10.65 -27.49
C VAL A 299 8.02 9.38 -27.62
N SER A 300 8.52 8.42 -28.39
CA SER A 300 7.94 7.07 -28.46
C SER A 300 9.02 6.01 -28.23
N PHE A 301 8.65 4.93 -27.56
CA PHE A 301 9.56 3.83 -27.23
C PHE A 301 8.93 2.48 -27.49
N TYR A 302 9.65 1.65 -28.22
CA TYR A 302 9.26 0.30 -28.59
C TYR A 302 10.34 -0.70 -28.16
N TYR A 303 9.92 -1.85 -27.65
CA TYR A 303 10.81 -2.96 -27.29
C TYR A 303 10.22 -4.28 -27.79
N GLY A 304 11.01 -5.05 -28.59
CA GLY A 304 10.57 -6.34 -29.13
C GLY A 304 9.33 -6.31 -30.03
N GLY A 305 8.90 -5.13 -30.50
CA GLY A 305 7.67 -4.93 -31.27
C GLY A 305 6.50 -4.34 -30.45
N ASP A 306 6.56 -4.39 -29.13
CA ASP A 306 5.56 -3.82 -28.24
C ASP A 306 5.80 -2.32 -28.02
N CYS A 307 4.71 -1.54 -27.95
CA CYS A 307 4.75 -0.11 -27.72
C CYS A 307 4.62 0.18 -26.21
N TYR A 308 5.65 0.73 -25.61
CA TYR A 308 5.66 1.11 -24.18
C TYR A 308 5.39 2.60 -23.95
N LEU A 309 5.65 3.44 -24.97
CA LEU A 309 5.37 4.87 -24.94
C LEU A 309 5.09 5.35 -26.36
N SER A 310 4.01 6.10 -26.56
CA SER A 310 3.58 6.62 -27.86
C SER A 310 3.34 8.13 -27.80
N HIS A 311 4.07 8.87 -28.66
CA HIS A 311 3.88 10.32 -28.87
C HIS A 311 3.83 11.16 -27.60
N PHE A 312 4.61 10.82 -26.57
CA PHE A 312 4.62 11.54 -25.31
C PHE A 312 5.30 12.90 -25.47
N THR A 313 4.56 13.96 -25.19
CA THR A 313 5.05 15.35 -25.20
C THR A 313 4.71 16.00 -23.86
N TYR A 314 5.74 16.38 -23.10
CA TYR A 314 5.57 17.03 -21.81
C TYR A 314 6.79 17.87 -21.43
N ASN A 315 6.56 19.00 -20.76
CA ASN A 315 7.60 19.88 -20.26
C ASN A 315 7.54 19.96 -18.74
N PHE A 316 8.41 19.23 -18.05
CA PHE A 316 8.48 19.22 -16.59
C PHE A 316 8.79 20.59 -16.02
N GLN A 317 8.00 21.01 -15.05
CA GLN A 317 8.10 22.32 -14.42
C GLN A 317 8.97 22.27 -13.15
N ARG A 318 9.36 23.48 -12.68
CA ARG A 318 10.07 23.59 -11.41
C ARG A 318 9.15 23.28 -10.25
N TYR A 319 9.68 22.56 -9.26
CA TYR A 319 8.99 22.24 -8.02
C TYR A 319 7.73 21.38 -8.21
N GLU A 320 7.54 20.87 -9.38
CA GLU A 320 6.46 19.99 -9.74
C GLU A 320 6.66 18.61 -9.09
N LYS A 321 5.58 18.03 -8.57
CA LYS A 321 5.58 16.69 -7.98
C LYS A 321 4.63 15.80 -8.74
N VAL A 322 5.20 14.94 -9.56
CA VAL A 322 4.49 14.06 -10.50
C VAL A 322 4.47 12.64 -9.97
N GLY A 323 3.28 12.04 -9.88
CA GLY A 323 3.11 10.63 -9.62
C GLY A 323 2.99 9.83 -10.91
N ILE A 324 3.57 8.65 -10.97
CA ILE A 324 3.42 7.71 -12.08
C ILE A 324 2.70 6.48 -11.58
N VAL A 325 1.55 6.17 -12.19
CA VAL A 325 0.70 5.03 -11.83
C VAL A 325 0.37 4.17 -13.04
N GLY A 326 0.06 2.91 -12.81
CA GLY A 326 -0.30 1.95 -13.87
C GLY A 326 0.04 0.53 -13.46
N LYS A 327 -0.46 -0.45 -14.22
CA LYS A 327 -0.22 -1.88 -13.98
C LYS A 327 1.26 -2.24 -14.00
N ASN A 328 1.61 -3.39 -13.43
CA ASN A 328 2.97 -3.90 -13.56
C ASN A 328 3.25 -4.28 -15.02
N GLY A 329 4.48 -4.01 -15.48
CA GLY A 329 4.92 -4.32 -16.85
C GLY A 329 4.54 -3.31 -17.93
N VAL A 330 3.75 -2.25 -17.63
CA VAL A 330 3.33 -1.25 -18.65
C VAL A 330 4.44 -0.26 -19.06
N GLY A 331 5.66 -0.35 -18.48
CA GLY A 331 6.79 0.49 -18.88
C GLY A 331 7.11 1.67 -17.97
N LYS A 332 6.62 1.71 -16.71
CA LYS A 332 6.93 2.79 -15.75
C LYS A 332 8.43 3.00 -15.53
N THR A 333 9.14 1.94 -15.14
CA THR A 333 10.61 1.97 -14.94
C THR A 333 11.35 2.25 -16.25
N THR A 334 10.85 1.76 -17.39
CA THR A 334 11.39 2.04 -18.72
C THR A 334 11.32 3.53 -19.05
N PHE A 335 10.18 4.17 -18.75
CA PHE A 335 10.01 5.61 -18.92
C PHE A 335 11.00 6.41 -18.05
N ILE A 336 11.21 6.01 -16.79
CA ILE A 336 12.22 6.63 -15.93
C ILE A 336 13.63 6.49 -16.55
N ASN A 337 13.99 5.30 -17.03
CA ASN A 337 15.29 5.06 -17.65
C ASN A 337 15.49 5.91 -18.92
N LEU A 338 14.44 6.12 -19.72
CA LEU A 338 14.45 7.07 -20.85
C LEU A 338 14.73 8.50 -20.39
N LEU A 339 14.02 8.98 -19.35
CA LEU A 339 14.22 10.32 -18.80
C LEU A 339 15.64 10.51 -18.27
N ILE A 340 16.23 9.50 -17.63
CA ILE A 340 17.59 9.56 -17.09
C ILE A 340 18.64 9.42 -18.20
N GLY A 341 18.32 8.76 -19.33
CA GLY A 341 19.25 8.45 -20.42
C GLY A 341 20.13 7.23 -20.14
N ASN A 342 19.68 6.31 -19.31
CA ASN A 342 20.39 5.09 -18.90
C ASN A 342 20.07 3.86 -19.80
N MET A 343 19.56 4.06 -21.01
CA MET A 343 19.20 2.94 -21.90
C MET A 343 20.41 2.21 -22.51
N ASP A 344 21.63 2.69 -22.25
CA ASP A 344 22.85 2.17 -22.91
C ASP A 344 23.58 1.05 -22.15
N GLN A 345 23.05 0.51 -21.04
CA GLN A 345 23.82 -0.39 -20.16
C GLN A 345 23.26 -1.79 -19.91
N SER A 346 22.20 -2.24 -20.55
CA SER A 346 21.80 -3.65 -20.48
C SER A 346 21.97 -4.37 -21.81
N ASP A 347 23.00 -5.19 -21.88
CA ASP A 347 23.35 -6.19 -22.87
C ASP A 347 23.89 -5.73 -24.25
N SER A 348 25.19 -5.91 -24.34
CA SER A 348 26.09 -5.93 -25.49
C SER A 348 26.76 -4.62 -25.90
N GLY A 349 28.09 -4.71 -25.83
CA GLY A 349 29.05 -3.66 -26.13
C GLY A 349 28.90 -3.01 -27.48
N SER A 350 29.28 -1.76 -27.47
CA SER A 350 29.62 -0.83 -28.54
C SER A 350 28.71 0.38 -28.61
N SER A 351 29.15 1.44 -27.92
CA SER A 351 28.59 2.78 -28.06
C SER A 351 29.18 3.43 -29.32
N THR A 352 28.35 3.86 -30.24
CA THR A 352 28.69 4.94 -31.18
C THR A 352 27.68 6.04 -31.04
N VAL A 353 28.15 7.18 -30.54
CA VAL A 353 27.41 8.45 -30.48
C VAL A 353 27.20 8.91 -31.91
N GLY A 354 25.98 8.86 -32.40
CA GLY A 354 25.57 9.39 -33.70
C GLY A 354 24.62 10.58 -33.50
N GLU A 355 24.62 11.46 -34.47
CA GLU A 355 23.96 12.77 -34.59
C GLU A 355 22.55 12.92 -33.94
N PRO A 356 22.14 14.16 -33.59
CA PRO A 356 20.87 14.42 -32.91
C PRO A 356 19.68 14.06 -33.80
N GLY A 357 18.95 13.01 -33.41
CA GLY A 357 17.73 12.58 -34.09
C GLY A 357 17.48 11.08 -34.19
N ARG A 358 18.47 10.23 -33.91
CA ARG A 358 18.32 8.78 -34.09
C ARG A 358 19.26 8.00 -33.17
N THR A 359 18.81 7.64 -31.99
CA THR A 359 19.55 6.68 -31.15
C THR A 359 19.02 5.28 -31.45
N THR A 360 19.78 4.50 -32.19
CA THR A 360 19.50 3.09 -32.46
C THR A 360 20.30 2.29 -31.45
N VAL A 361 19.63 1.74 -30.43
CA VAL A 361 20.21 0.78 -29.49
C VAL A 361 19.69 -0.58 -29.91
N GLY A 362 20.52 -1.40 -30.54
CA GLY A 362 20.23 -2.80 -30.91
C GLY A 362 18.96 -3.03 -31.73
N GLU A 363 18.84 -4.15 -32.40
CA GLU A 363 17.66 -4.52 -33.22
C GLU A 363 16.33 -4.65 -32.40
N LEU A 364 16.40 -4.64 -31.06
CA LEU A 364 15.26 -4.86 -30.16
C LEU A 364 14.65 -3.59 -29.57
N CYS A 365 15.40 -2.48 -29.51
CA CYS A 365 14.90 -1.23 -28.88
C CYS A 365 14.88 -0.09 -29.93
N ARG A 366 13.75 0.60 -30.03
CA ARG A 366 13.58 1.77 -30.90
C ARG A 366 13.00 2.93 -30.12
N THR A 367 13.75 4.04 -30.07
CA THR A 367 13.29 5.31 -29.50
C THR A 367 13.17 6.36 -30.59
N THR A 368 12.09 7.14 -30.59
CA THR A 368 11.88 8.31 -31.47
C THR A 368 11.57 9.52 -30.60
N GLY A 369 11.71 10.74 -31.18
CA GLY A 369 11.50 11.98 -30.45
C GLY A 369 12.77 12.53 -29.80
N VAL A 370 12.64 13.60 -29.03
CA VAL A 370 13.75 14.34 -28.40
C VAL A 370 13.49 14.57 -26.94
N ILE A 371 14.47 14.25 -26.08
CA ILE A 371 14.44 14.57 -24.65
C ILE A 371 15.57 15.56 -24.37
N GLU A 372 15.19 16.79 -24.06
CA GLU A 372 16.12 17.88 -23.72
C GLU A 372 16.22 18.01 -22.19
N LYS A 373 17.44 17.98 -21.65
CA LYS A 373 17.70 18.14 -20.21
C LYS A 373 18.30 19.51 -19.92
N GLY A 374 17.96 20.08 -18.77
CA GLY A 374 18.57 21.33 -18.30
C GLY A 374 20.03 21.11 -17.88
N GLU A 375 20.93 22.05 -18.20
CA GLU A 375 22.37 21.97 -17.86
C GLU A 375 22.67 21.97 -16.36
N SER A 376 21.79 22.60 -15.55
CA SER A 376 21.95 22.67 -14.07
C SER A 376 21.30 21.50 -13.33
N LEU A 377 20.85 20.47 -14.06
CA LEU A 377 20.09 19.37 -13.48
C LEU A 377 21.01 18.40 -12.73
N LYS A 378 20.73 18.21 -11.44
CA LYS A 378 21.33 17.17 -10.58
C LYS A 378 20.27 16.13 -10.28
N ILE A 379 20.35 14.99 -10.94
CA ILE A 379 19.39 13.90 -10.80
C ILE A 379 19.79 13.01 -9.63
N GLY A 380 18.89 12.83 -8.66
CA GLY A 380 18.91 11.75 -7.69
C GLY A 380 17.96 10.65 -8.13
N TYR A 381 18.46 9.45 -8.33
CA TYR A 381 17.61 8.33 -8.73
C TYR A 381 17.65 7.22 -7.70
N TYR A 382 16.50 6.96 -7.09
CA TYR A 382 16.27 5.81 -6.21
C TYR A 382 15.65 4.67 -7.03
N ARG A 383 16.43 3.59 -7.21
CA ARG A 383 16.03 2.42 -8.01
C ARG A 383 15.35 1.37 -7.14
N GLN A 384 14.37 0.68 -7.70
CA GLN A 384 13.72 -0.46 -7.08
C GLN A 384 14.71 -1.62 -6.80
N SER A 385 15.64 -1.87 -7.72
CA SER A 385 16.65 -2.93 -7.63
C SER A 385 18.05 -2.41 -7.98
N GLY A 386 19.09 -3.14 -7.57
CA GLY A 386 20.46 -2.83 -7.99
C GLY A 386 21.21 -1.84 -7.11
N MET A 387 20.95 -1.86 -5.79
CA MET A 387 21.80 -1.15 -4.82
C MET A 387 23.23 -1.71 -4.91
N GLN A 388 24.17 -0.85 -5.31
CA GLN A 388 25.58 -1.19 -5.30
C GLN A 388 26.27 -0.50 -4.14
N PHE A 389 26.70 -1.28 -3.17
CA PHE A 389 27.54 -0.85 -2.07
C PHE A 389 28.84 -1.62 -2.10
N ASP A 390 29.92 -0.98 -1.65
CA ASP A 390 31.09 -1.73 -1.21
C ASP A 390 30.78 -2.35 0.17
N GLU A 391 30.50 -3.64 0.17
CA GLU A 391 30.10 -4.38 1.37
C GLU A 391 31.14 -4.36 2.50
N ASN A 392 32.39 -3.99 2.20
CA ASN A 392 33.48 -3.91 3.16
C ASN A 392 33.50 -2.58 3.91
N GLN A 393 32.89 -1.52 3.35
CA GLN A 393 32.81 -0.20 3.99
C GLN A 393 31.89 -0.23 5.20
N THR A 394 32.16 0.69 6.13
CA THR A 394 31.27 0.93 7.27
C THR A 394 30.17 1.92 6.89
N VAL A 395 29.08 1.91 7.66
CA VAL A 395 27.98 2.85 7.49
C VAL A 395 28.48 4.30 7.55
N LEU A 396 29.37 4.59 8.51
CA LEU A 396 29.94 5.92 8.68
C LEU A 396 30.83 6.35 7.51
N GLU A 397 31.66 5.45 6.98
CA GLU A 397 32.51 5.74 5.81
C GLU A 397 31.69 6.05 4.55
N THR A 398 30.52 5.46 4.41
CA THR A 398 29.65 5.66 3.25
C THR A 398 28.98 7.04 3.27
N VAL A 399 28.55 7.52 4.42
CA VAL A 399 27.75 8.75 4.57
C VAL A 399 28.59 9.90 5.12
N ASN A 400 29.58 9.62 5.96
CA ASN A 400 30.50 10.57 6.60
C ASN A 400 29.80 11.73 7.37
N ASP A 401 28.55 11.52 7.78
CA ASP A 401 27.74 12.46 8.56
C ASP A 401 26.94 11.71 9.63
N THR A 402 27.37 11.83 10.89
CA THR A 402 26.74 11.15 12.03
C THR A 402 25.37 11.73 12.38
N HIS A 403 25.15 13.03 12.13
CA HIS A 403 23.87 13.67 12.41
C HIS A 403 22.79 13.15 11.46
N LEU A 404 23.07 13.10 10.16
CA LEU A 404 22.16 12.55 9.16
C LEU A 404 21.89 11.07 9.37
N LEU A 405 22.90 10.28 9.73
CA LEU A 405 22.73 8.87 10.05
C LEU A 405 21.79 8.67 11.24
N SER A 406 21.93 9.48 12.30
CA SER A 406 21.04 9.39 13.45
C SER A 406 19.60 9.81 13.09
N GLN A 407 19.44 10.79 12.20
CA GLN A 407 18.13 11.20 11.68
C GLN A 407 17.42 10.09 10.89
N PHE A 408 18.17 9.26 10.16
CA PHE A 408 17.66 8.08 9.45
C PHE A 408 17.70 6.80 10.28
N LEU A 409 17.59 6.93 11.61
CA LEU A 409 17.46 5.81 12.54
C LEU A 409 18.66 4.83 12.53
N PHE A 410 19.88 5.35 12.30
CA PHE A 410 21.11 4.59 12.52
C PHE A 410 21.68 4.92 13.90
N PRO A 411 21.54 4.04 14.89
CA PRO A 411 22.08 4.27 16.23
C PRO A 411 23.62 4.25 16.21
N HIS A 412 24.25 4.93 17.19
CA HIS A 412 25.70 5.10 17.24
C HIS A 412 26.49 3.79 17.20
N ASP A 413 25.96 2.72 17.75
CA ASP A 413 26.58 1.38 17.77
C ASP A 413 26.61 0.74 16.38
N MET A 414 25.71 1.14 15.47
CA MET A 414 25.67 0.64 14.10
C MET A 414 26.60 1.38 13.14
N LEU A 415 27.08 2.57 13.49
CA LEU A 415 27.88 3.42 12.59
C LEU A 415 29.18 2.75 12.12
N ASN A 416 29.77 1.93 12.96
CA ASN A 416 31.01 1.19 12.67
C ASN A 416 30.75 -0.21 12.08
N ASN A 417 29.49 -0.60 11.89
CA ASN A 417 29.19 -1.88 11.29
C ASN A 417 29.44 -1.85 9.78
N ARG A 418 29.92 -2.97 9.24
CA ARG A 418 30.06 -3.13 7.79
C ARG A 418 28.68 -3.26 7.14
N ILE A 419 28.55 -2.73 5.93
CA ILE A 419 27.30 -2.77 5.15
C ILE A 419 26.83 -4.21 4.92
N SER A 420 27.76 -5.18 4.78
CA SER A 420 27.42 -6.61 4.66
C SER A 420 26.58 -7.16 5.82
N LYS A 421 26.68 -6.56 7.02
CA LYS A 421 25.96 -7.00 8.23
C LYS A 421 24.59 -6.34 8.40
N LEU A 422 24.23 -5.39 7.55
CA LEU A 422 22.97 -4.69 7.60
C LEU A 422 21.85 -5.57 7.02
N SER A 423 20.67 -5.47 7.61
CA SER A 423 19.43 -6.04 7.05
C SER A 423 19.06 -5.36 5.72
N GLY A 424 18.21 -6.00 4.91
CA GLY A 424 17.75 -5.44 3.63
C GLY A 424 17.14 -4.04 3.78
N GLY A 425 16.27 -3.83 4.78
CA GLY A 425 15.66 -2.53 5.05
C GLY A 425 16.67 -1.48 5.53
N GLU A 426 17.68 -1.86 6.34
CA GLU A 426 18.76 -0.95 6.75
C GLU A 426 19.64 -0.56 5.55
N LYS A 427 19.95 -1.50 4.66
CA LYS A 427 20.66 -1.21 3.40
C LYS A 427 19.87 -0.23 2.52
N ARG A 428 18.56 -0.39 2.41
CA ARG A 428 17.68 0.52 1.64
C ARG A 428 17.63 1.92 2.25
N ARG A 429 17.53 2.05 3.56
CA ARG A 429 17.62 3.34 4.25
C ARG A 429 18.95 4.02 3.99
N LEU A 430 20.05 3.28 4.07
CA LEU A 430 21.39 3.81 3.80
C LEU A 430 21.49 4.28 2.33
N TYR A 431 20.96 3.52 1.39
CA TYR A 431 20.94 3.87 -0.03
C TYR A 431 20.15 5.16 -0.28
N LEU A 432 18.96 5.27 0.31
CA LEU A 432 18.15 6.49 0.25
C LEU A 432 18.96 7.70 0.74
N LEU A 433 19.62 7.58 1.91
CA LEU A 433 20.42 8.64 2.50
C LEU A 433 21.58 9.06 1.58
N THR A 434 22.28 8.12 0.93
CA THR A 434 23.36 8.43 -0.01
C THR A 434 22.89 9.24 -1.23
N ILE A 435 21.66 9.05 -1.66
CA ILE A 435 21.06 9.82 -2.77
C ILE A 435 20.73 11.23 -2.29
N LEU A 436 20.07 11.36 -1.13
CA LEU A 436 19.65 12.65 -0.58
C LEU A 436 20.85 13.56 -0.23
N MET A 437 21.94 12.98 0.24
CA MET A 437 23.18 13.73 0.52
C MET A 437 23.80 14.42 -0.69
N ARG A 438 23.58 13.90 -1.90
CA ARG A 438 24.02 14.55 -3.14
C ARG A 438 23.28 15.83 -3.45
N GLN A 439 22.27 16.17 -2.62
CA GLN A 439 21.41 17.34 -2.76
C GLN A 439 20.87 17.50 -4.19
N PRO A 440 20.13 16.50 -4.70
CA PRO A 440 19.57 16.57 -6.03
C PRO A 440 18.55 17.70 -6.14
N ASN A 441 18.38 18.26 -7.34
CA ASN A 441 17.32 19.20 -7.63
C ASN A 441 16.18 18.60 -8.49
N LEU A 442 16.42 17.42 -9.06
CA LEU A 442 15.40 16.50 -9.58
C LEU A 442 15.57 15.15 -8.86
N LEU A 443 14.54 14.73 -8.15
CA LEU A 443 14.51 13.45 -7.47
C LEU A 443 13.53 12.53 -8.18
N ILE A 444 14.03 11.38 -8.60
CA ILE A 444 13.24 10.31 -9.23
C ILE A 444 13.25 9.12 -8.31
N MET A 445 12.08 8.61 -7.95
CA MET A 445 11.94 7.48 -7.03
C MET A 445 11.06 6.40 -7.65
N ASP A 446 11.63 5.19 -7.77
CA ASP A 446 10.93 4.03 -8.31
C ASP A 446 10.63 3.05 -7.16
N GLU A 447 9.36 2.98 -6.77
CA GLU A 447 8.82 2.17 -5.65
C GLU A 447 9.59 2.33 -4.34
N PRO A 448 9.73 3.56 -3.80
CA PRO A 448 10.55 3.79 -2.61
C PRO A 448 9.94 3.20 -1.33
N THR A 449 8.64 2.95 -1.31
CA THR A 449 7.90 2.41 -0.15
C THR A 449 8.09 0.92 0.04
N ASN A 450 8.50 0.18 -1.01
CA ASN A 450 8.76 -1.25 -0.92
C ASN A 450 9.93 -1.52 0.04
N ASP A 451 9.72 -2.44 0.98
CA ASP A 451 10.68 -2.89 1.98
C ASP A 451 11.19 -1.82 2.98
N LEU A 452 10.58 -0.61 3.00
CA LEU A 452 10.78 0.36 4.06
C LEU A 452 9.72 0.17 5.15
N ASP A 453 10.11 0.35 6.42
CA ASP A 453 9.14 0.35 7.52
C ASP A 453 8.33 1.64 7.58
N ILE A 454 7.17 1.58 8.21
CA ILE A 454 6.24 2.72 8.32
C ILE A 454 6.92 3.96 8.92
N VAL A 455 7.85 3.79 9.87
CA VAL A 455 8.58 4.91 10.48
C VAL A 455 9.47 5.60 9.45
N THR A 456 10.23 4.81 8.69
CA THR A 456 11.08 5.35 7.61
C THR A 456 10.26 5.99 6.49
N ILE A 457 9.11 5.41 6.13
CA ILE A 457 8.18 5.99 5.14
C ILE A 457 7.66 7.34 5.63
N ASN A 458 7.31 7.49 6.91
CA ASN A 458 6.88 8.77 7.49
C ASN A 458 7.98 9.84 7.41
N ILE A 459 9.22 9.48 7.75
CA ILE A 459 10.38 10.38 7.66
C ILE A 459 10.61 10.82 6.21
N LEU A 460 10.55 9.87 5.27
CA LEU A 460 10.69 10.16 3.85
C LEU A 460 9.58 11.08 3.36
N GLU A 461 8.35 10.85 3.77
CA GLU A 461 7.18 11.64 3.42
C GLU A 461 7.32 13.10 3.90
N GLU A 462 7.74 13.32 5.14
CA GLU A 462 8.00 14.66 5.68
C GLU A 462 9.11 15.37 4.89
N TYR A 463 10.21 14.67 4.59
CA TYR A 463 11.28 15.21 3.77
C TYR A 463 10.79 15.61 2.37
N LEU A 464 10.03 14.74 1.69
CA LEU A 464 9.54 14.99 0.33
C LEU A 464 8.49 16.09 0.27
N LYS A 465 7.74 16.34 1.35
CA LYS A 465 6.84 17.50 1.46
C LYS A 465 7.61 18.82 1.41
N GLU A 466 8.70 18.90 2.15
CA GLU A 466 9.54 20.10 2.25
C GLU A 466 10.55 20.23 1.11
N PHE A 467 10.69 19.19 0.28
CA PHE A 467 11.66 19.14 -0.80
C PHE A 467 11.42 20.23 -1.84
N LYS A 468 12.40 21.14 -1.96
CA LYS A 468 12.38 22.29 -2.90
C LYS A 468 13.02 21.92 -4.24
N GLY A 469 12.60 20.83 -4.84
CA GLY A 469 13.03 20.35 -6.15
C GLY A 469 11.85 19.76 -6.91
N THR A 470 12.10 19.28 -8.13
CA THR A 470 11.10 18.53 -8.91
C THR A 470 11.15 17.07 -8.48
N LEU A 471 10.00 16.45 -8.24
CA LEU A 471 9.86 15.07 -7.82
C LEU A 471 9.11 14.26 -8.89
N ILE A 472 9.67 13.13 -9.28
CA ILE A 472 8.97 12.11 -10.09
C ILE A 472 8.90 10.84 -9.25
N LEU A 473 7.69 10.40 -8.93
CA LEU A 473 7.44 9.31 -8.00
C LEU A 473 6.64 8.19 -8.65
N VAL A 474 7.21 6.99 -8.73
CA VAL A 474 6.45 5.76 -9.02
C VAL A 474 6.15 5.09 -7.70
N SER A 475 4.89 4.87 -7.38
CA SER A 475 4.50 4.13 -6.18
C SER A 475 3.14 3.47 -6.34
N HIS A 476 2.96 2.36 -5.64
CA HIS A 476 1.67 1.71 -5.43
C HIS A 476 1.05 2.06 -4.07
N ASP A 477 1.77 2.81 -3.23
CA ASP A 477 1.24 3.34 -1.96
C ASP A 477 0.36 4.58 -2.22
N ARG A 478 -0.95 4.38 -2.07
CA ARG A 478 -1.99 5.41 -2.30
C ARG A 478 -1.82 6.61 -1.38
N HIS A 479 -1.56 6.36 -0.07
CA HIS A 479 -1.39 7.40 0.92
C HIS A 479 -0.18 8.29 0.61
N PHE A 480 0.91 7.66 0.16
CA PHE A 480 2.13 8.34 -0.22
C PHE A 480 1.92 9.23 -1.46
N LEU A 481 1.18 8.74 -2.46
CA LEU A 481 0.81 9.51 -3.64
C LEU A 481 -0.12 10.69 -3.27
N ASP A 482 -1.20 10.46 -2.54
CA ASP A 482 -2.19 11.49 -2.19
C ASP A 482 -1.59 12.66 -1.41
N ARG A 483 -0.54 12.41 -0.62
CA ARG A 483 0.11 13.43 0.19
C ARG A 483 1.23 14.21 -0.49
N LEU A 484 1.82 13.66 -1.54
CA LEU A 484 3.06 14.18 -2.11
C LEU A 484 2.95 14.71 -3.52
N VAL A 485 2.01 14.20 -4.34
CA VAL A 485 1.97 14.54 -5.77
C VAL A 485 0.86 15.52 -6.09
N ASP A 486 1.14 16.39 -7.07
CA ASP A 486 0.20 17.40 -7.54
C ASP A 486 -0.64 16.90 -8.72
N HIS A 487 -0.09 15.97 -9.52
CA HIS A 487 -0.78 15.30 -10.63
C HIS A 487 -0.16 13.94 -10.96
N LEU A 488 -0.84 13.16 -11.79
CA LEU A 488 -0.51 11.77 -12.08
C LEU A 488 -0.35 11.53 -13.58
N PHE A 489 0.72 10.84 -13.97
CA PHE A 489 0.81 10.18 -15.27
C PHE A 489 0.30 8.75 -15.16
N VAL A 490 -0.79 8.49 -15.84
CA VAL A 490 -1.46 7.20 -15.85
C VAL A 490 -1.05 6.41 -17.07
N PHE A 491 -0.33 5.33 -16.86
CA PHE A 491 0.07 4.40 -17.91
C PHE A 491 -1.06 3.40 -18.15
N CYS A 492 -1.79 3.60 -19.26
CA CYS A 492 -2.96 2.79 -19.61
C CYS A 492 -2.61 1.46 -20.30
N GLY A 493 -1.36 1.26 -20.73
CA GLY A 493 -0.91 0.20 -21.62
C GLY A 493 -0.86 0.67 -23.08
N ASP A 494 -0.32 -0.17 -23.98
CA ASP A 494 -0.17 0.10 -25.42
C ASP A 494 0.51 1.44 -25.75
N GLY A 495 1.34 1.94 -24.81
CA GLY A 495 2.08 3.20 -24.96
C GLY A 495 1.27 4.46 -24.64
N GLU A 496 0.00 4.34 -24.28
CA GLU A 496 -0.84 5.50 -23.91
C GLU A 496 -0.55 5.97 -22.50
N VAL A 497 -0.22 7.26 -22.34
CA VAL A 497 -0.03 7.94 -21.05
C VAL A 497 -1.02 9.10 -20.96
N LYS A 498 -1.85 9.09 -19.92
CA LYS A 498 -2.79 10.18 -19.62
C LYS A 498 -2.26 11.03 -18.48
N ASP A 499 -2.35 12.34 -18.63
CA ASP A 499 -2.08 13.30 -17.56
C ASP A 499 -3.39 13.59 -16.81
N PHE A 500 -3.39 13.33 -15.50
CA PHE A 500 -4.54 13.56 -14.62
C PHE A 500 -4.14 14.55 -13.53
N ILE A 501 -4.79 15.71 -13.52
CA ILE A 501 -4.57 16.75 -12.51
C ILE A 501 -5.46 16.44 -11.30
N GLY A 502 -4.84 16.08 -10.18
CA GLY A 502 -5.53 15.75 -8.93
C GLY A 502 -4.82 14.67 -8.14
N SER A 503 -5.39 14.33 -6.99
CA SER A 503 -4.86 13.27 -6.12
C SER A 503 -5.15 11.87 -6.68
N TYR A 504 -4.45 10.87 -6.17
CA TYR A 504 -4.69 9.47 -6.55
C TYR A 504 -6.12 9.01 -6.22
N SER A 505 -6.66 9.41 -5.08
CA SER A 505 -8.04 9.09 -4.68
C SER A 505 -9.06 9.64 -5.67
N GLN A 506 -8.90 10.91 -6.12
CA GLN A 506 -9.76 11.52 -7.14
C GLN A 506 -9.64 10.79 -8.50
N TYR A 507 -8.42 10.39 -8.87
CA TYR A 507 -8.21 9.59 -10.07
C TYR A 507 -8.95 8.25 -10.02
N ARG A 508 -8.96 7.58 -8.86
CA ARG A 508 -9.66 6.28 -8.71
C ARG A 508 -11.18 6.42 -8.80
N GLU A 509 -11.77 7.48 -8.28
CA GLU A 509 -13.19 7.78 -8.47
C GLU A 509 -13.49 8.01 -9.95
N PHE A 510 -12.71 8.88 -10.59
CA PHE A 510 -12.86 9.17 -12.03
C PHE A 510 -12.75 7.91 -12.91
N ILE A 511 -11.80 7.01 -12.62
CA ILE A 511 -11.65 5.76 -13.39
C ILE A 511 -12.82 4.81 -13.19
N LYS A 512 -13.33 4.69 -11.96
CA LYS A 512 -14.51 3.84 -11.70
C LYS A 512 -15.71 4.30 -12.51
N ASP A 513 -15.96 5.60 -12.55
CA ASP A 513 -17.04 6.19 -13.33
C ASP A 513 -16.81 6.00 -14.85
N TYR A 514 -15.58 6.26 -15.32
CA TYR A 514 -15.21 6.06 -16.72
C TYR A 514 -15.32 4.60 -17.17
N GLU A 515 -14.89 3.64 -16.37
CA GLU A 515 -15.05 2.22 -16.66
C GLU A 515 -16.51 1.78 -16.62
N ALA A 516 -17.31 2.32 -15.70
CA ALA A 516 -18.74 2.08 -15.65
C ALA A 516 -19.44 2.57 -16.92
N GLU A 517 -19.12 3.79 -17.39
CA GLU A 517 -19.61 4.33 -18.65
C GLU A 517 -19.15 3.50 -19.86
N LYS A 518 -17.88 3.10 -19.89
CA LYS A 518 -17.34 2.27 -20.99
C LYS A 518 -18.02 0.91 -21.04
N ARG A 519 -18.26 0.28 -19.90
CA ARG A 519 -19.00 -0.98 -19.81
C ARG A 519 -20.47 -0.82 -20.22
N ALA A 520 -21.10 0.31 -19.88
CA ALA A 520 -22.45 0.63 -20.31
C ALA A 520 -22.53 0.80 -21.83
N LYS A 521 -21.61 1.57 -22.42
CA LYS A 521 -21.52 1.76 -23.89
C LYS A 521 -21.27 0.44 -24.63
N ALA A 522 -20.32 -0.37 -24.14
CA ALA A 522 -20.03 -1.68 -24.74
C ALA A 522 -21.24 -2.63 -24.68
N ARG A 523 -22.02 -2.60 -23.59
CA ARG A 523 -23.27 -3.35 -23.47
C ARG A 523 -24.35 -2.84 -24.43
N GLU A 524 -24.43 -1.53 -24.66
CA GLU A 524 -25.34 -0.95 -25.64
C GLU A 524 -24.97 -1.33 -27.09
N GLU A 525 -23.68 -1.26 -27.43
CA GLU A 525 -23.15 -1.69 -28.72
C GLU A 525 -23.38 -3.19 -28.98
N GLU A 526 -23.16 -4.02 -27.96
CA GLU A 526 -23.47 -5.46 -28.05
C GLU A 526 -24.97 -5.76 -28.20
N ARG A 527 -25.80 -4.98 -27.51
CA ARG A 527 -27.28 -5.06 -27.70
C ARG A 527 -27.69 -4.57 -29.09
N ALA A 528 -27.10 -3.48 -29.59
CA ALA A 528 -27.35 -2.96 -30.93
C ALA A 528 -26.90 -3.94 -32.02
N SER A 529 -25.72 -4.56 -31.87
CA SER A 529 -25.22 -5.57 -32.81
C SER A 529 -26.07 -6.85 -32.81
N LYS A 530 -26.53 -7.31 -31.65
CA LYS A 530 -27.45 -8.44 -31.52
C LYS A 530 -28.82 -8.12 -32.13
N SER A 531 -29.35 -6.91 -31.97
CA SER A 531 -30.61 -6.48 -32.60
C SER A 531 -30.48 -6.35 -34.12
N ALA A 532 -29.34 -5.88 -34.62
CA ALA A 532 -29.05 -5.81 -36.07
C ALA A 532 -28.89 -7.20 -36.68
N ALA A 533 -28.27 -8.16 -35.98
CA ALA A 533 -28.14 -9.54 -36.42
C ALA A 533 -29.51 -10.27 -36.49
N VAL A 534 -30.42 -9.97 -35.56
CA VAL A 534 -31.78 -10.49 -35.57
C VAL A 534 -32.64 -9.85 -36.69
N ALA A 535 -32.43 -8.57 -36.99
CA ALA A 535 -33.11 -7.89 -38.10
C ALA A 535 -32.60 -8.37 -39.47
N GLY A 536 -31.32 -8.71 -39.60
CA GLY A 536 -30.72 -9.26 -40.83
C GLY A 536 -31.16 -10.69 -41.14
N SER A 537 -31.57 -11.48 -40.14
CA SER A 537 -32.09 -12.86 -40.36
C SER A 537 -33.56 -12.92 -40.74
N LEU A 538 -34.31 -11.82 -40.69
CA LEU A 538 -35.74 -11.74 -41.03
C LEU A 538 -36.03 -11.29 -42.47
N SER A 539 -34.97 -11.00 -43.28
CA SER A 539 -35.18 -10.53 -44.67
C SER A 539 -35.03 -11.58 -45.77
N ALA A 540 -34.95 -12.87 -45.43
CA ALA A 540 -34.82 -13.94 -46.43
C ALA A 540 -35.84 -15.06 -46.20
N SER A 541 -37.15 -14.80 -46.37
CA SER A 541 -38.12 -15.79 -46.83
C SER A 541 -39.49 -15.11 -47.06
N SER A 542 -39.92 -15.11 -48.32
CA SER A 542 -41.27 -14.70 -48.78
C SER A 542 -42.30 -15.83 -48.59
N PRO A 543 -43.58 -15.54 -48.77
CA PRO A 543 -44.64 -15.97 -47.87
C PRO A 543 -45.40 -17.21 -48.35
N LEU A 544 -46.11 -17.89 -47.43
CA LEU A 544 -47.41 -18.51 -47.68
C LEU A 544 -48.01 -19.15 -46.42
N ASP A 545 -49.23 -18.71 -46.17
CA ASP A 545 -50.42 -19.38 -45.58
C ASP A 545 -50.54 -19.63 -44.06
N ALA A 546 -51.48 -18.90 -43.56
CA ALA A 546 -52.64 -19.18 -42.69
C ALA A 546 -52.58 -20.23 -41.58
N GLY A 547 -52.89 -19.79 -40.37
CA GLY A 547 -53.51 -20.63 -39.36
C GLY A 547 -53.13 -20.46 -37.91
N ALA A 548 -53.90 -19.67 -37.19
CA ALA A 548 -54.35 -19.81 -35.80
C ALA A 548 -53.35 -19.92 -34.65
N SER A 549 -53.40 -18.89 -33.78
CA SER A 549 -53.46 -18.99 -32.30
C SER A 549 -52.31 -19.63 -31.53
N SER A 550 -51.48 -18.78 -31.00
CA SER A 550 -51.16 -18.71 -29.57
C SER A 550 -50.08 -17.65 -29.35
N LYS A 551 -50.31 -16.72 -28.43
CA LYS A 551 -49.37 -15.69 -28.01
C LYS A 551 -48.20 -16.30 -27.20
N PRO A 552 -46.94 -15.99 -27.51
CA PRO A 552 -45.90 -16.01 -26.52
C PRO A 552 -45.63 -14.59 -26.03
N SER A 553 -45.47 -14.48 -24.73
CA SER A 553 -45.06 -13.29 -23.98
C SER A 553 -43.78 -12.69 -24.53
N ARG A 554 -43.79 -11.37 -24.79
CA ARG A 554 -42.61 -10.54 -25.08
C ARG A 554 -41.79 -10.33 -23.81
N PRO A 555 -40.45 -10.33 -23.89
CA PRO A 555 -39.62 -9.76 -22.86
C PRO A 555 -39.64 -8.23 -22.94
N ASP A 556 -39.48 -7.60 -21.78
CA ASP A 556 -39.67 -6.21 -21.45
C ASP A 556 -39.07 -5.21 -22.45
N ALA A 557 -39.95 -4.40 -23.00
CA ALA A 557 -39.63 -3.07 -23.52
C ALA A 557 -39.59 -2.08 -22.34
N PRO A 558 -38.83 -0.97 -22.35
CA PRO A 558 -38.84 0.00 -21.28
C PRO A 558 -40.30 0.44 -21.02
N ARG A 559 -40.68 0.30 -19.75
CA ARG A 559 -42.04 0.57 -19.27
C ARG A 559 -42.32 2.05 -19.48
N LYS A 560 -43.18 2.41 -20.42
CA LYS A 560 -43.68 3.79 -20.50
C LYS A 560 -44.44 4.06 -19.23
N LEU A 561 -43.98 5.02 -18.45
CA LEU A 561 -44.66 5.52 -17.26
C LEU A 561 -46.12 5.82 -17.57
N SER A 562 -47.02 5.33 -16.73
CA SER A 562 -48.46 5.65 -16.78
C SER A 562 -48.62 7.16 -16.53
N TYR A 563 -49.67 7.75 -17.09
CA TYR A 563 -50.03 9.16 -16.87
C TYR A 563 -50.13 9.54 -15.38
N LYS A 564 -50.51 8.59 -14.53
CA LYS A 564 -50.51 8.77 -13.06
C LYS A 564 -49.07 8.83 -12.49
N GLU A 565 -48.19 7.96 -12.95
CA GLU A 565 -46.79 7.88 -12.51
C GLU A 565 -45.99 9.11 -12.98
N GLN A 566 -46.26 9.63 -14.19
CA GLN A 566 -45.66 10.88 -14.66
C GLN A 566 -46.06 12.08 -13.79
N ARG A 567 -47.33 12.14 -13.41
CA ARG A 567 -47.84 13.23 -12.55
C ARG A 567 -47.33 13.12 -11.11
N GLU A 568 -47.13 11.87 -10.61
CA GLU A 568 -46.50 11.62 -9.31
C GLU A 568 -45.02 12.04 -9.33
N LEU A 569 -44.31 11.76 -10.45
CA LEU A 569 -42.91 12.15 -10.63
C LEU A 569 -42.74 13.67 -10.66
N GLU A 570 -43.56 14.40 -11.42
CA GLU A 570 -43.54 15.87 -11.43
C GLU A 570 -43.90 16.48 -10.08
N GLN A 571 -44.72 15.83 -9.26
CA GLN A 571 -45.06 16.30 -7.92
C GLN A 571 -43.90 16.03 -6.96
N LEU A 572 -43.25 14.87 -7.04
CA LEU A 572 -42.09 14.53 -6.24
C LEU A 572 -40.90 15.45 -6.52
N GLU A 573 -40.66 15.82 -7.78
CA GLU A 573 -39.60 16.79 -8.13
C GLU A 573 -39.82 18.15 -7.45
N LYS A 574 -41.06 18.67 -7.50
CA LYS A 574 -41.40 19.93 -6.84
C LYS A 574 -41.25 19.87 -5.30
N ASP A 575 -41.65 18.74 -4.74
CA ASP A 575 -41.59 18.52 -3.30
C ASP A 575 -40.12 18.39 -2.85
N ILE A 576 -39.25 17.68 -3.61
CA ILE A 576 -37.81 17.56 -3.36
C ILE A 576 -37.15 18.94 -3.43
N GLU A 577 -37.48 19.76 -4.45
CA GLU A 577 -36.95 21.10 -4.60
C GLU A 577 -37.33 22.00 -3.42
N SER A 578 -38.60 21.94 -2.97
CA SER A 578 -39.09 22.71 -1.83
C SER A 578 -38.46 22.30 -0.49
N LEU A 579 -38.29 20.99 -0.27
CA LEU A 579 -37.64 20.46 0.94
C LEU A 579 -36.14 20.74 0.96
N THR A 580 -35.47 20.72 -0.18
CA THR A 580 -34.06 21.10 -0.30
C THR A 580 -33.84 22.58 0.02
N ALA A 581 -34.74 23.45 -0.43
CA ALA A 581 -34.70 24.87 -0.08
C ALA A 581 -34.95 25.09 1.42
N GLU A 582 -35.94 24.38 2.03
CA GLU A 582 -36.22 24.46 3.47
C GLU A 582 -35.03 23.95 4.31
N LYS A 583 -34.37 22.86 3.86
CA LYS A 583 -33.16 22.33 4.50
C LYS A 583 -32.03 23.35 4.52
N SER A 584 -31.76 24.01 3.39
CA SER A 584 -30.74 25.05 3.27
C SER A 584 -31.05 26.26 4.16
N ASP A 585 -32.31 26.66 4.26
CA ASP A 585 -32.75 27.75 5.15
C ASP A 585 -32.56 27.40 6.64
N LEU A 586 -32.84 26.15 7.02
CA LEU A 586 -32.63 25.65 8.38
C LEU A 586 -31.15 25.56 8.72
N GLU A 587 -30.30 25.10 7.79
CA GLU A 587 -28.83 25.12 7.92
C GLU A 587 -28.28 26.54 8.12
N SER A 588 -28.78 27.49 7.33
CA SER A 588 -28.39 28.91 7.44
C SER A 588 -28.76 29.48 8.81
N LYS A 589 -29.93 29.12 9.34
CA LYS A 589 -30.38 29.52 10.69
C LYS A 589 -29.55 28.87 11.79
N MET A 590 -29.15 27.59 11.64
CA MET A 590 -28.26 26.90 12.58
C MET A 590 -26.88 27.53 12.62
N ASN A 591 -26.33 27.92 11.45
CA ASN A 591 -25.01 28.56 11.32
C ASN A 591 -25.02 30.06 11.69
N GLY A 592 -26.20 30.70 11.74
CA GLY A 592 -26.38 32.11 12.07
C GLY A 592 -26.28 32.50 13.54
N GLY A 593 -25.87 31.56 14.44
CA GLY A 593 -25.58 31.88 15.85
C GLY A 593 -26.82 32.07 16.73
N LEU A 594 -27.84 31.21 16.60
CA LEU A 594 -29.00 31.19 17.52
C LEU A 594 -28.52 30.98 18.96
N THR A 595 -28.76 31.97 19.83
CA THR A 595 -28.37 31.94 21.25
C THR A 595 -29.45 31.37 22.19
N ASP A 596 -30.66 31.15 21.70
CA ASP A 596 -31.75 30.59 22.48
C ASP A 596 -31.81 29.05 22.36
N PRO A 597 -31.60 28.28 23.46
CA PRO A 597 -31.61 26.82 23.47
C PRO A 597 -32.93 26.20 22.99
N ALA A 598 -34.07 26.88 23.26
CA ALA A 598 -35.40 26.38 22.90
C ALA A 598 -35.67 26.52 21.39
N GLU A 599 -35.16 27.56 20.74
CA GLU A 599 -35.26 27.74 19.30
C GLU A 599 -34.29 26.81 18.56
N LEU A 600 -33.07 26.61 19.08
CA LEU A 600 -32.09 25.68 18.50
C LEU A 600 -32.65 24.25 18.48
N GLN A 601 -33.33 23.82 19.57
CA GLN A 601 -33.91 22.48 19.63
C GLN A 601 -35.06 22.32 18.61
N LYS A 602 -35.89 23.33 18.40
CA LYS A 602 -36.96 23.30 17.36
C LYS A 602 -36.41 23.22 15.96
N VAL A 603 -35.37 24.03 15.66
CA VAL A 603 -34.72 24.02 14.35
C VAL A 603 -34.04 22.69 14.07
N THR A 604 -33.35 22.11 15.04
CA THR A 604 -32.70 20.80 14.94
C THR A 604 -33.72 19.66 14.73
N THR A 605 -34.83 19.68 15.44
CA THR A 605 -35.90 18.68 15.29
C THR A 605 -36.51 18.78 13.87
N ARG A 606 -36.83 20.01 13.41
CA ARG A 606 -37.39 20.22 12.08
C ARG A 606 -36.40 19.87 10.97
N PHE A 607 -35.10 20.12 11.16
CA PHE A 607 -34.06 19.72 10.20
C PHE A 607 -33.99 18.19 10.04
N ALA A 608 -34.08 17.43 11.16
CA ALA A 608 -34.09 15.98 11.11
C ALA A 608 -35.34 15.43 10.41
N GLU A 609 -36.53 16.04 10.64
CA GLU A 609 -37.78 15.67 9.95
C GLU A 609 -37.66 15.92 8.44
N VAL A 610 -37.24 17.12 8.02
CA VAL A 610 -37.06 17.51 6.61
C VAL A 610 -36.04 16.60 5.92
N SER A 611 -34.93 16.24 6.58
CA SER A 611 -33.94 15.31 6.03
C SER A 611 -34.52 13.93 5.80
N SER A 612 -35.30 13.40 6.75
CA SER A 612 -35.97 12.09 6.63
C SER A 612 -37.07 12.07 5.55
N GLU A 613 -37.82 13.17 5.42
CA GLU A 613 -38.85 13.33 4.36
C GLU A 613 -38.18 13.41 2.98
N LEU A 614 -37.03 14.07 2.86
CA LEU A 614 -36.27 14.22 1.64
C LEU A 614 -35.74 12.85 1.18
N ASP A 615 -35.11 12.07 2.08
CA ASP A 615 -34.61 10.73 1.79
C ASP A 615 -35.73 9.78 1.30
N THR A 616 -36.93 9.86 1.91
CA THR A 616 -38.06 9.02 1.50
C THR A 616 -38.61 9.40 0.11
N LYS A 617 -38.66 10.71 -0.19
CA LYS A 617 -39.14 11.20 -1.49
C LYS A 617 -38.11 10.98 -2.60
N GLU A 618 -36.81 11.13 -2.34
CA GLU A 618 -35.74 10.78 -3.28
C GLU A 618 -35.75 9.29 -3.60
N THR A 619 -35.91 8.41 -2.61
CA THR A 619 -36.00 6.97 -2.84
C THR A 619 -37.20 6.64 -3.74
N ARG A 620 -38.38 7.29 -3.51
CA ARG A 620 -39.56 7.10 -4.31
C ARG A 620 -39.43 7.64 -5.74
N TRP A 621 -38.75 8.78 -5.89
CA TRP A 621 -38.42 9.37 -7.18
C TRP A 621 -37.50 8.44 -7.99
N LEU A 622 -36.46 7.84 -7.35
CA LEU A 622 -35.59 6.84 -7.97
C LEU A 622 -36.35 5.59 -8.42
N GLU A 623 -37.32 5.07 -7.62
CA GLU A 623 -38.14 3.93 -7.99
C GLU A 623 -39.00 4.18 -9.22
N LEU A 624 -39.47 5.41 -9.44
CA LEU A 624 -40.31 5.81 -10.57
C LEU A 624 -39.48 6.23 -11.78
N SER A 625 -38.21 6.63 -11.61
CA SER A 625 -37.33 7.07 -12.69
C SER A 625 -36.55 5.93 -13.36
N VAL A 626 -36.47 4.74 -12.72
CA VAL A 626 -35.86 3.51 -13.23
C VAL A 626 -36.94 2.64 -13.89
#